data_d2f75d2f1371c10c4081e35f3834349a
#
_entry.id   d2f75d2f1371c10c4081e35f3834349a
#
_cell.length_a   1.000
_cell.length_b   1.000
_cell.length_c   1.000
_cell.angle_alpha   90.00
_cell.angle_beta   90.00
_cell.angle_gamma   90.00
#
_symmetry.space_group_name_H-M   'P 1'
#
loop_
_entity.id
_entity.type
_entity.pdbx_description
1 polymer ?
#
loop_
_entity_poly.entity_id
_entity_poly.type
_entity_poly.pdbx_seq_one_letter_code
_entity_poly.pdbx_strand_id
1 'polypeptide(L)'
;MYLAATEILRGKSFRQYEISNFARKGLYSRHNMKYWTGGEYLGFGPNASSDFAGRRFTIIRDLQGYIDGIKNGGEVLVDVEDIPLRERAGEYLMMRLRTSAGIIREEYERQYLLPFGPIEEALEKCRTFGHAAQGDDGRWRLTPKGFLISNSIISDLLLIQDGTEQMNRFSI
;
A
#
# COMPACT_ATOMS: atom_id res chain seq x y z
N MET A 1 12.71 18.62 11.41
CA MET A 1 13.26 17.41 12.05
C MET A 1 13.29 16.21 11.09
N TYR A 2 12.17 15.78 10.47
CA TYR A 2 12.12 14.62 9.55
C TYR A 2 13.13 14.69 8.38
N LEU A 3 13.14 15.78 7.59
CA LEU A 3 14.08 15.93 6.47
C LEU A 3 15.55 15.89 6.91
N ALA A 4 15.88 16.52 8.05
CA ALA A 4 17.23 16.46 8.60
C ALA A 4 17.62 15.04 9.00
N ALA A 5 16.70 14.27 9.62
CA ALA A 5 16.94 12.87 9.97
C ALA A 5 17.16 12.02 8.70
N THR A 6 16.37 12.23 7.67
CA THR A 6 16.52 11.54 6.36
C THR A 6 17.90 11.81 5.76
N GLU A 7 18.37 13.05 5.82
CA GLU A 7 19.67 13.44 5.27
C GLU A 7 20.84 12.85 6.06
N ILE A 8 20.78 12.91 7.40
CA ILE A 8 21.78 12.31 8.29
C ILE A 8 21.89 10.80 8.04
N LEU A 9 20.76 10.09 7.99
CA LEU A 9 20.72 8.65 7.75
C LEU A 9 21.25 8.30 6.36
N ARG A 10 20.89 9.08 5.34
CA ARG A 10 21.42 8.93 3.98
C ARG A 10 22.94 9.08 3.94
N GLY A 11 23.52 10.04 4.68
CA GLY A 11 24.97 10.20 4.85
C GLY A 11 25.66 9.02 5.55
N LYS A 12 24.90 8.19 6.28
CA LYS A 12 25.37 6.95 6.94
C LYS A 12 25.03 5.69 6.14
N SER A 13 24.73 5.82 4.83
CA SER A 13 24.39 4.73 3.92
C SER A 13 23.06 4.03 4.21
N PHE A 14 22.20 4.63 5.03
CA PHE A 14 20.82 4.18 5.18
C PHE A 14 19.94 4.80 4.09
N ARG A 15 19.02 4.01 3.55
CA ARG A 15 18.02 4.44 2.57
C ARG A 15 16.65 4.32 3.21
N GLN A 16 15.84 5.33 3.04
CA GLN A 16 14.44 5.24 3.36
C GLN A 16 13.78 4.29 2.37
N TYR A 17 13.21 3.19 2.83
CA TYR A 17 12.53 2.23 1.98
C TYR A 17 11.01 2.27 2.12
N GLU A 18 10.50 2.86 3.21
CA GLU A 18 9.10 3.25 3.38
C GLU A 18 9.02 4.47 4.30
N ILE A 19 7.83 5.00 4.52
CA ILE A 19 7.59 6.32 5.12
C ILE A 19 8.28 6.52 6.50
N SER A 20 8.45 5.47 7.30
CA SER A 20 8.96 5.54 8.67
C SER A 20 10.28 4.80 8.87
N ASN A 21 10.68 3.93 7.96
CA ASN A 21 11.81 3.04 8.16
C ASN A 21 12.93 3.23 7.14
N PHE A 22 14.14 3.07 7.65
CA PHE A 22 15.39 3.18 6.93
C PHE A 22 16.20 1.91 7.07
N ALA A 23 16.92 1.51 6.03
CA ALA A 23 17.79 0.35 6.05
C ALA A 23 18.98 0.54 5.11
N ARG A 24 20.05 -0.22 5.30
CA ARG A 24 21.10 -0.35 4.30
C ARG A 24 20.57 -1.11 3.09
N LYS A 25 21.14 -0.89 1.90
CA LYS A 25 20.71 -1.53 0.66
C LYS A 25 20.60 -3.05 0.84
N GLY A 26 19.45 -3.60 0.50
CA GLY A 26 19.15 -5.03 0.57
C GLY A 26 18.74 -5.56 1.96
N LEU A 27 18.77 -4.73 3.01
CA LEU A 27 18.41 -5.13 4.37
C LEU A 27 17.05 -4.60 4.82
N TYR A 28 16.10 -4.49 3.88
CA TYR A 28 14.73 -4.07 4.16
C TYR A 28 14.00 -5.15 4.97
N SER A 29 13.14 -4.71 5.90
CA SER A 29 12.25 -5.65 6.60
C SER A 29 11.32 -6.31 5.60
N ARG A 30 11.54 -7.60 5.32
CA ARG A 30 10.66 -8.38 4.41
C ARG A 30 9.25 -8.48 4.95
N HIS A 31 9.09 -8.54 6.27
CA HIS A 31 7.79 -8.56 6.91
C HIS A 31 7.01 -7.27 6.63
N ASN A 32 7.62 -6.10 6.89
CA ASN A 32 6.97 -4.81 6.61
C ASN A 32 6.69 -4.63 5.12
N MET A 33 7.66 -4.96 4.27
CA MET A 33 7.50 -4.83 2.83
C MET A 33 6.37 -5.71 2.28
N LYS A 34 6.12 -6.87 2.90
CA LYS A 34 5.00 -7.74 2.52
C LYS A 34 3.65 -7.00 2.60
N TYR A 35 3.40 -6.26 3.68
CA TYR A 35 2.19 -5.43 3.81
C TYR A 35 2.19 -4.27 2.81
N TRP A 36 3.29 -3.53 2.72
CA TRP A 36 3.41 -2.40 1.80
C TRP A 36 3.25 -2.77 0.32
N THR A 37 3.52 -4.01 -0.04
CA THR A 37 3.37 -4.50 -1.43
C THR A 37 2.08 -5.25 -1.67
N GLY A 38 1.17 -5.31 -0.71
CA GLY A 38 -0.11 -6.01 -0.84
C GLY A 38 0.04 -7.55 -0.87
N GLY A 39 1.10 -8.08 -0.22
CA GLY A 39 1.32 -9.52 -0.14
C GLY A 39 0.37 -10.18 0.85
N GLU A 40 -0.12 -11.37 0.49
CA GLU A 40 -1.00 -12.16 1.33
C GLU A 40 -0.37 -12.53 2.68
N TYR A 41 -1.17 -12.52 3.72
CA TYR A 41 -0.74 -12.93 5.06
C TYR A 41 -1.86 -13.61 5.84
N LEU A 42 -1.44 -14.49 6.75
CA LEU A 42 -2.31 -15.12 7.73
C LEU A 42 -1.89 -14.70 9.13
N GLY A 43 -2.85 -14.20 9.89
CA GLY A 43 -2.73 -13.94 11.32
C GLY A 43 -3.18 -15.15 12.13
N PHE A 44 -2.58 -15.38 13.28
CA PHE A 44 -2.92 -16.49 14.17
C PHE A 44 -3.23 -15.96 15.57
N GLY A 45 -4.25 -16.54 16.19
CA GLY A 45 -4.70 -16.19 17.53
C GLY A 45 -5.83 -15.18 17.57
N PRO A 46 -6.41 -14.92 18.76
CA PRO A 46 -7.52 -13.99 18.92
C PRO A 46 -7.21 -12.61 18.38
N ASN A 47 -8.18 -11.99 17.71
CA ASN A 47 -8.11 -10.66 17.12
C ASN A 47 -7.04 -10.50 16.00
N ALA A 48 -6.50 -11.60 15.48
CA ALA A 48 -5.56 -11.55 14.37
C ALA A 48 -6.30 -11.36 13.05
N SER A 49 -5.82 -10.43 12.21
CA SER A 49 -6.35 -10.18 10.87
C SER A 49 -5.54 -10.93 9.82
N SER A 50 -6.20 -11.31 8.74
CA SER A 50 -5.61 -11.98 7.59
C SER A 50 -6.08 -11.30 6.31
N ASP A 51 -5.23 -11.35 5.27
CA ASP A 51 -5.58 -11.05 3.89
C ASP A 51 -5.01 -12.17 3.02
N PHE A 52 -5.87 -13.08 2.63
CA PHE A 52 -5.45 -14.32 1.98
C PHE A 52 -6.52 -14.82 0.99
N ALA A 53 -6.07 -15.32 -0.14
CA ALA A 53 -6.92 -15.85 -1.21
C ALA A 53 -8.01 -14.86 -1.67
N GLY A 54 -7.66 -13.55 -1.75
CA GLY A 54 -8.56 -12.49 -2.16
C GLY A 54 -9.52 -12.00 -1.08
N ARG A 55 -9.52 -12.61 0.09
CA ARG A 55 -10.45 -12.31 1.21
C ARG A 55 -9.72 -11.72 2.39
N ARG A 56 -10.36 -10.79 3.06
CA ARG A 56 -9.92 -10.27 4.36
C ARG A 56 -10.83 -10.84 5.45
N PHE A 57 -10.25 -11.23 6.56
CA PHE A 57 -10.99 -11.74 7.72
C PHE A 57 -10.21 -11.53 9.01
N THR A 58 -10.95 -11.54 10.13
CA THR A 58 -10.37 -11.42 11.47
C THR A 58 -10.73 -12.67 12.28
N ILE A 59 -9.86 -13.08 13.16
CA ILE A 59 -10.15 -14.12 14.13
C ILE A 59 -10.88 -13.49 15.33
N ILE A 60 -11.92 -14.16 15.84
CA ILE A 60 -12.69 -13.72 16.99
C ILE A 60 -11.78 -13.21 18.12
N ARG A 61 -12.14 -12.06 18.69
CA ARG A 61 -11.35 -11.41 19.74
C ARG A 61 -11.43 -12.12 21.09
N ASP A 62 -12.59 -12.71 21.41
CA ASP A 62 -12.82 -13.38 22.68
C ASP A 62 -11.95 -14.63 22.81
N LEU A 63 -11.09 -14.66 23.84
CA LEU A 63 -10.13 -15.74 24.03
C LEU A 63 -10.82 -17.08 24.31
N GLN A 64 -11.90 -17.08 25.12
CA GLN A 64 -12.59 -18.32 25.43
C GLN A 64 -13.34 -18.87 24.21
N GLY A 65 -14.03 -18.00 23.48
CA GLY A 65 -14.69 -18.34 22.22
C GLY A 65 -13.70 -18.87 21.16
N TYR A 66 -12.50 -18.29 21.09
CA TYR A 66 -11.44 -18.80 20.22
C TYR A 66 -11.00 -20.22 20.62
N ILE A 67 -10.73 -20.44 21.91
CA ILE A 67 -10.30 -21.76 22.42
C ILE A 67 -11.39 -22.81 22.16
N ASP A 68 -12.64 -22.48 22.46
CA ASP A 68 -13.76 -23.40 22.30
C ASP A 68 -14.04 -23.67 20.81
N GLY A 69 -13.96 -22.64 19.95
CA GLY A 69 -14.09 -22.79 18.51
C GLY A 69 -13.04 -23.71 17.92
N ILE A 70 -11.76 -23.51 18.27
CA ILE A 70 -10.66 -24.37 17.78
C ILE A 70 -10.81 -25.81 18.29
N LYS A 71 -11.18 -26.02 19.57
CA LYS A 71 -11.31 -27.36 20.15
C LYS A 71 -12.49 -28.15 19.59
N ASN A 72 -13.62 -27.46 19.33
CA ASN A 72 -14.87 -28.09 18.96
C ASN A 72 -15.18 -28.01 17.45
N GLY A 73 -14.26 -27.48 16.64
CA GLY A 73 -14.47 -27.27 15.20
C GLY A 73 -15.50 -26.19 14.88
N GLY A 74 -15.68 -25.24 15.80
CA GLY A 74 -16.59 -24.10 15.62
C GLY A 74 -15.99 -22.99 14.76
N GLU A 75 -16.84 -22.07 14.35
CA GLU A 75 -16.43 -20.92 13.56
C GLU A 75 -15.70 -19.89 14.44
N VAL A 76 -14.50 -19.52 14.03
CA VAL A 76 -13.66 -18.51 14.71
C VAL A 76 -13.32 -17.32 13.82
N LEU A 77 -13.79 -17.33 12.57
CA LEU A 77 -13.57 -16.23 11.62
C LEU A 77 -14.75 -15.26 11.72
N VAL A 78 -14.42 -13.97 11.76
CA VAL A 78 -15.38 -12.85 11.75
C VAL A 78 -14.92 -11.82 10.72
N ASP A 79 -15.81 -10.91 10.35
CA ASP A 79 -15.53 -9.82 9.41
C ASP A 79 -14.95 -10.34 8.08
N VAL A 80 -15.52 -11.42 7.56
CA VAL A 80 -15.07 -12.03 6.31
C VAL A 80 -15.57 -11.22 5.13
N GLU A 81 -14.64 -10.62 4.37
CA GLU A 81 -14.94 -9.71 3.27
C GLU A 81 -14.21 -10.13 1.99
N ASP A 82 -14.91 -10.09 0.86
CA ASP A 82 -14.32 -10.09 -0.47
C ASP A 82 -14.05 -8.63 -0.87
N ILE A 83 -12.78 -8.21 -0.89
CA ILE A 83 -12.44 -6.81 -1.16
C ILE A 83 -12.60 -6.50 -2.66
N PRO A 84 -13.47 -5.56 -3.04
CA PRO A 84 -13.65 -5.17 -4.43
C PRO A 84 -12.34 -4.71 -5.10
N LEU A 85 -12.22 -4.98 -6.39
CA LEU A 85 -11.00 -4.64 -7.14
C LEU A 85 -10.66 -3.14 -7.08
N ARG A 86 -11.68 -2.27 -7.06
CA ARG A 86 -11.52 -0.82 -6.92
C ARG A 86 -10.94 -0.44 -5.56
N GLU A 87 -11.35 -1.08 -4.49
CA GLU A 87 -10.81 -0.85 -3.15
C GLU A 87 -9.36 -1.33 -3.07
N ARG A 88 -9.05 -2.49 -3.69
CA ARG A 88 -7.67 -2.97 -3.83
C ARG A 88 -6.78 -1.99 -4.58
N ALA A 89 -7.31 -1.31 -5.60
CA ALA A 89 -6.58 -0.26 -6.30
C ALA A 89 -6.27 0.94 -5.40
N GLY A 90 -7.22 1.35 -4.57
CA GLY A 90 -7.01 2.39 -3.56
C GLY A 90 -5.94 1.99 -2.53
N GLU A 91 -6.00 0.75 -2.04
CA GLU A 91 -4.98 0.20 -1.14
C GLU A 91 -3.59 0.18 -1.79
N TYR A 92 -3.50 -0.19 -3.06
CA TYR A 92 -2.25 -0.14 -3.82
C TYR A 92 -1.67 1.28 -3.84
N LEU A 93 -2.45 2.30 -4.18
CA LEU A 93 -2.00 3.69 -4.16
C LEU A 93 -1.55 4.10 -2.75
N MET A 94 -2.37 3.79 -1.75
CA MET A 94 -2.13 4.15 -0.35
C MET A 94 -0.86 3.53 0.21
N MET A 95 -0.61 2.26 -0.07
CA MET A 95 0.54 1.54 0.46
C MET A 95 1.80 1.80 -0.34
N ARG A 96 1.74 1.66 -1.65
CA ARG A 96 2.93 1.74 -2.52
C ARG A 96 3.54 3.14 -2.57
N LEU A 97 2.73 4.21 -2.54
CA LEU A 97 3.24 5.59 -2.48
C LEU A 97 3.92 5.92 -1.16
N ARG A 98 3.71 5.12 -0.11
CA ARG A 98 4.46 5.25 1.15
C ARG A 98 5.77 4.47 1.15
N THR A 99 6.16 3.89 0.01
CA THR A 99 7.41 3.13 -0.15
C THR A 99 8.32 3.74 -1.22
N SER A 100 9.59 3.41 -1.17
CA SER A 100 10.54 3.72 -2.24
C SER A 100 10.33 2.89 -3.52
N ALA A 101 9.49 1.85 -3.47
CA ALA A 101 9.12 1.07 -4.65
C ALA A 101 8.22 1.87 -5.60
N GLY A 102 7.31 2.68 -5.04
CA GLY A 102 6.41 3.51 -5.82
C GLY A 102 5.38 2.73 -6.63
N ILE A 103 4.72 3.42 -7.55
CA ILE A 103 3.65 2.89 -8.42
C ILE A 103 4.03 3.06 -9.89
N ILE A 104 3.45 2.24 -10.76
CA ILE A 104 3.67 2.29 -12.20
C ILE A 104 2.35 2.03 -12.94
N ARG A 105 2.15 2.72 -14.07
CA ARG A 105 0.94 2.66 -14.89
C ARG A 105 0.56 1.22 -15.28
N GLU A 106 1.50 0.50 -15.87
CA GLU A 106 1.26 -0.84 -16.43
C GLU A 106 0.81 -1.85 -15.37
N GLU A 107 1.36 -1.74 -14.15
CA GLU A 107 0.97 -2.58 -13.03
C GLU A 107 -0.45 -2.23 -12.57
N TYR A 108 -0.75 -0.94 -12.43
CA TYR A 108 -2.04 -0.45 -11.97
C TYR A 108 -3.18 -0.78 -12.94
N GLU A 109 -3.04 -0.41 -14.23
CA GLU A 109 -4.06 -0.62 -15.25
C GLU A 109 -4.34 -2.11 -15.49
N ARG A 110 -3.28 -2.93 -15.57
CA ARG A 110 -3.41 -4.37 -15.76
C ARG A 110 -4.07 -5.08 -14.57
N GLN A 111 -3.73 -4.67 -13.35
CA GLN A 111 -4.18 -5.36 -12.14
C GLN A 111 -5.59 -4.93 -11.72
N TYR A 112 -5.90 -3.65 -11.86
CA TYR A 112 -7.13 -3.08 -11.31
C TYR A 112 -8.16 -2.65 -12.35
N LEU A 113 -7.80 -2.63 -13.63
CA LEU A 113 -8.67 -2.24 -14.74
C LEU A 113 -9.21 -0.81 -14.56
N LEU A 114 -8.39 0.08 -14.02
CA LEU A 114 -8.69 1.50 -13.83
C LEU A 114 -7.69 2.35 -14.61
N PRO A 115 -8.12 3.45 -15.24
CA PRO A 115 -7.21 4.31 -15.99
C PRO A 115 -6.24 5.03 -15.06
N PHE A 116 -4.95 4.98 -15.36
CA PHE A 116 -3.91 5.65 -14.58
C PHE A 116 -3.72 7.12 -14.95
N GLY A 117 -4.17 7.54 -16.14
CA GLY A 117 -3.98 8.89 -16.65
C GLY A 117 -4.33 10.02 -15.67
N PRO A 118 -5.54 10.02 -15.06
CA PRO A 118 -5.92 11.05 -14.08
C PRO A 118 -5.01 11.07 -12.84
N ILE A 119 -4.55 9.90 -12.39
CA ILE A 119 -3.59 9.77 -11.27
C ILE A 119 -2.24 10.36 -11.67
N GLU A 120 -1.77 10.06 -12.89
CA GLU A 120 -0.51 10.58 -13.41
C GLU A 120 -0.52 12.09 -13.56
N GLU A 121 -1.60 12.69 -14.04
CA GLU A 121 -1.75 14.15 -14.10
C GLU A 121 -1.63 14.80 -12.72
N ALA A 122 -2.19 14.19 -11.69
CA ALA A 122 -2.09 14.69 -10.32
C ALA A 122 -0.65 14.52 -9.77
N LEU A 123 0.01 13.42 -10.08
CA LEU A 123 1.41 13.19 -9.71
C LEU A 123 2.36 14.16 -10.43
N GLU A 124 2.09 14.50 -11.69
CA GLU A 124 2.82 15.54 -12.41
C GLU A 124 2.72 16.90 -11.72
N LYS A 125 1.52 17.28 -11.26
CA LYS A 125 1.35 18.48 -10.43
C LYS A 125 2.18 18.41 -9.15
N CYS A 126 2.16 17.25 -8.46
CA CYS A 126 3.00 17.06 -7.27
C CYS A 126 4.50 17.17 -7.60
N ARG A 127 4.92 16.73 -8.79
CA ARG A 127 6.30 16.85 -9.26
C ARG A 127 6.74 18.28 -9.44
N THR A 128 5.89 19.17 -9.95
CA THR A 128 6.21 20.60 -10.11
C THR A 128 6.52 21.30 -8.79
N PHE A 129 5.94 20.79 -7.68
CA PHE A 129 6.22 21.28 -6.31
C PHE A 129 7.34 20.49 -5.61
N GLY A 130 7.94 19.52 -6.29
CA GLY A 130 9.01 18.69 -5.73
C GLY A 130 8.54 17.65 -4.71
N HIS A 131 7.24 17.28 -4.70
CA HIS A 131 6.67 16.29 -3.80
C HIS A 131 6.66 14.87 -4.38
N ALA A 132 6.67 14.75 -5.71
CA ALA A 132 6.77 13.48 -6.42
C ALA A 132 7.91 13.51 -7.44
N ALA A 133 8.35 12.34 -7.86
CA ALA A 133 9.31 12.16 -8.96
C ALA A 133 9.00 10.86 -9.71
N GLN A 134 9.22 10.88 -11.01
CA GLN A 134 9.22 9.67 -11.83
C GLN A 134 10.68 9.25 -12.07
N GLY A 135 10.98 7.99 -11.80
CA GLY A 135 12.30 7.42 -12.04
C GLY A 135 12.47 6.96 -13.49
N ASP A 136 13.71 6.64 -13.88
CA ASP A 136 14.03 6.08 -15.22
C ASP A 136 13.34 4.73 -15.48
N ASP A 137 12.88 4.07 -14.42
CA ASP A 137 12.09 2.83 -14.46
C ASP A 137 10.58 3.08 -14.66
N GLY A 138 10.18 4.33 -14.95
CA GLY A 138 8.80 4.75 -15.15
C GLY A 138 7.96 4.85 -13.87
N ARG A 139 8.53 4.49 -12.72
CA ARG A 139 7.79 4.46 -11.45
C ARG A 139 7.68 5.84 -10.80
N TRP A 140 6.49 6.16 -10.39
CA TRP A 140 6.18 7.33 -9.57
C TRP A 140 6.45 7.07 -8.10
N ARG A 141 7.15 7.99 -7.44
CA ARG A 141 7.52 7.92 -6.02
C ARG A 141 7.31 9.26 -5.37
N LEU A 142 6.94 9.27 -4.10
CA LEU A 142 7.00 10.49 -3.31
C LEU A 142 8.45 10.77 -2.92
N THR A 143 8.81 12.05 -2.96
CA THR A 143 10.10 12.53 -2.45
C THR A 143 10.06 12.59 -0.91
N PRO A 144 11.20 12.81 -0.22
CA PRO A 144 11.17 13.06 1.22
C PRO A 144 10.28 14.26 1.64
N LYS A 145 10.11 15.26 0.77
CA LYS A 145 9.14 16.35 0.99
C LYS A 145 7.70 15.86 0.80
N GLY A 146 7.48 15.03 -0.21
CA GLY A 146 6.18 14.43 -0.47
C GLY A 146 5.73 13.50 0.66
N PHE A 147 6.63 12.77 1.31
CA PHE A 147 6.29 11.96 2.46
C PHE A 147 5.72 12.77 3.64
N LEU A 148 6.16 14.02 3.83
CA LEU A 148 5.60 14.89 4.88
C LEU A 148 4.11 15.18 4.70
N ILE A 149 3.64 15.21 3.47
CA ILE A 149 2.24 15.50 3.10
C ILE A 149 1.58 14.32 2.38
N SER A 150 2.13 13.12 2.56
CA SER A 150 1.67 11.92 1.84
C SER A 150 0.19 11.63 2.04
N ASN A 151 -0.35 11.90 3.23
CA ASN A 151 -1.77 11.69 3.49
C ASN A 151 -2.65 12.57 2.59
N SER A 152 -2.32 13.87 2.43
CA SER A 152 -3.06 14.76 1.52
C SER A 152 -2.94 14.30 0.07
N ILE A 153 -1.72 14.02 -0.39
CA ILE A 153 -1.51 13.55 -1.77
C ILE A 153 -2.31 12.26 -2.03
N ILE A 154 -2.23 11.28 -1.13
CA ILE A 154 -2.92 10.01 -1.29
C ILE A 154 -4.44 10.20 -1.24
N SER A 155 -4.96 11.04 -0.35
CA SER A 155 -6.40 11.33 -0.30
C SER A 155 -6.90 11.95 -1.60
N ASP A 156 -6.16 12.89 -2.18
CA ASP A 156 -6.52 13.49 -3.48
C ASP A 156 -6.52 12.44 -4.59
N LEU A 157 -5.54 11.53 -4.62
CA LEU A 157 -5.47 10.46 -5.60
C LEU A 157 -6.60 9.44 -5.45
N LEU A 158 -7.02 9.13 -4.23
CA LEU A 158 -8.17 8.26 -3.97
C LEU A 158 -9.47 8.89 -4.46
N LEU A 159 -9.68 10.18 -4.22
CA LEU A 159 -10.84 10.92 -4.74
C LEU A 159 -10.87 10.93 -6.27
N ILE A 160 -9.72 11.09 -6.92
CA ILE A 160 -9.59 11.02 -8.38
C ILE A 160 -9.95 9.61 -8.86
N GLN A 161 -9.42 8.58 -8.21
CA GLN A 161 -9.73 7.18 -8.54
C GLN A 161 -11.21 6.86 -8.42
N ASP A 162 -11.88 7.34 -7.37
CA ASP A 162 -13.30 7.11 -7.15
C ASP A 162 -14.17 7.71 -8.25
N GLY A 163 -13.73 8.82 -8.85
CA GLY A 163 -14.38 9.48 -9.98
C GLY A 163 -14.10 8.84 -11.35
N THR A 164 -13.25 7.81 -11.46
CA THR A 164 -12.92 7.17 -12.73
C THR A 164 -13.83 6.00 -13.07
N GLU A 165 -14.11 5.80 -14.37
CA GLU A 165 -14.83 4.61 -14.85
C GLU A 165 -13.86 3.42 -15.00
N GLN A 166 -14.37 2.21 -14.78
CA GLN A 166 -13.60 0.99 -14.95
C GLN A 166 -13.37 0.69 -16.43
N MET A 167 -12.13 0.36 -16.80
CA MET A 167 -11.79 0.00 -18.17
C MET A 167 -12.30 -1.40 -18.52
N ASN A 168 -12.63 -1.62 -19.79
CA ASN A 168 -12.96 -2.96 -20.28
C ASN A 168 -11.67 -3.78 -20.42
N ARG A 169 -11.70 -5.06 -19.99
CA ARG A 169 -10.55 -6.00 -20.09
C ARG A 169 -9.98 -6.16 -21.50
N PHE A 170 -10.80 -5.89 -22.53
CA PHE A 170 -10.38 -6.00 -23.94
C PHE A 170 -9.74 -4.72 -24.50
N SER A 171 -9.54 -3.69 -23.67
CA SER A 171 -8.99 -2.38 -24.07
C SER A 171 -7.53 -2.18 -23.63
N ILE A 172 -6.88 -3.23 -23.11
CA ILE A 172 -5.50 -3.18 -22.62
C ILE A 172 -4.58 -3.96 -23.55
#